data_6d5dba579d34a337de9f5b340a7a10f6
#
_entry.id   6d5dba579d34a337de9f5b340a7a10f6
#
_cell.length_a   1.000
_cell.length_b   1.000
_cell.length_c   1.000
_cell.angle_alpha   90.00
_cell.angle_beta   90.00
_cell.angle_gamma   90.00
#
_symmetry.space_group_name_H-M   'P 1'
#
loop_
_entity.id
_entity.type
_entity.pdbx_description
1 polymer ?
#
loop_
_entity_poly.entity_id
_entity_poly.type
_entity_poly.pdbx_seq_one_letter_code
_entity_poly.pdbx_strand_id
1 'polypeptide(L)'
;MLSRRQALAAAASAVAGLAGGALAPRPASASLVSAFLSPNRIPYGACVRPIPLQNELDYRNALQTYCQQVTPEGALVWSEIRPTPAQFRFDAADSLLAFAQANNMTMVGHTLVWYGALPDWAKAIEGAADAERAMTEHIERVVGRYRGKIDAWHVVNEPIDEANGDVPGLRPSMWLANLGEKYIDMAFRLAHRVDPAAKLFLTEYDLESLDGASPKKREVLRRLIHRLLDRGVPLYGVGLQGHIRGQYQIDRDGLYDFVAELHSLGLAVRVTEMDVIDKELPGPIAVRDAVVATRANDFLEPVFAAARPECVATWGITDRYTWVPTWNKRSDGLPNRPLPFDANYQKKPLWDVIEYYCNK
;
A
#
# COMPACT_ATOMS: atom_id res chain seq x y z
N MET A 1 -29.19 26.61 -29.47
CA MET A 1 -28.65 27.16 -28.22
C MET A 1 -29.81 27.58 -27.34
N LEU A 2 -30.18 26.74 -26.39
CA LEU A 2 -31.27 27.03 -25.45
C LEU A 2 -30.69 27.81 -24.25
N SER A 3 -31.37 28.89 -23.85
CA SER A 3 -30.91 29.82 -22.81
C SER A 3 -31.01 29.17 -21.40
N ARG A 4 -30.18 29.61 -20.48
CA ARG A 4 -30.13 29.16 -19.06
C ARG A 4 -31.47 29.22 -18.31
N ARG A 5 -32.49 29.91 -18.84
CA ARG A 5 -33.83 30.01 -18.24
C ARG A 5 -34.76 28.85 -18.61
N GLN A 6 -34.44 28.05 -19.62
CA GLN A 6 -35.29 26.92 -20.04
C GLN A 6 -34.89 25.60 -19.34
N ALA A 7 -33.75 25.52 -18.68
CA ALA A 7 -33.32 24.35 -17.92
C ALA A 7 -33.90 24.27 -16.49
N LEU A 8 -34.55 25.34 -15.99
CA LEU A 8 -35.10 25.40 -14.63
C LEU A 8 -36.62 25.14 -14.53
N ALA A 9 -37.30 24.92 -15.66
CA ALA A 9 -38.76 24.72 -15.69
C ALA A 9 -39.24 23.25 -15.74
N ALA A 10 -38.30 22.27 -15.74
CA ALA A 10 -38.63 20.83 -15.83
C ALA A 10 -38.61 20.05 -14.50
N ALA A 11 -38.51 20.73 -13.36
CA ALA A 11 -38.38 20.09 -12.03
C ALA A 11 -39.59 20.29 -11.10
N ALA A 12 -40.76 20.71 -11.60
CA ALA A 12 -41.91 20.90 -10.74
C ALA A 12 -43.20 20.34 -11.41
N SER A 13 -43.45 19.04 -11.31
CA SER A 13 -44.79 18.44 -11.37
C SER A 13 -44.70 16.91 -11.25
N ALA A 14 -44.86 16.36 -10.06
CA ALA A 14 -45.47 15.05 -9.77
C ALA A 14 -45.55 14.84 -8.24
N VAL A 15 -46.55 15.41 -7.62
CA VAL A 15 -47.06 14.94 -6.32
C VAL A 15 -48.54 14.64 -6.51
N ALA A 16 -48.95 13.38 -6.46
CA ALA A 16 -50.17 12.84 -5.86
C ALA A 16 -50.36 11.37 -6.27
N GLY A 17 -50.48 10.49 -5.30
CA GLY A 17 -50.86 9.08 -5.48
C GLY A 17 -50.47 8.23 -4.26
N LEU A 18 -51.23 8.34 -3.17
CA LEU A 18 -51.16 7.44 -2.01
C LEU A 18 -51.86 6.10 -2.36
N ALA A 19 -51.14 5.00 -2.31
CA ALA A 19 -51.69 3.67 -2.02
C ALA A 19 -50.59 2.80 -1.39
N GLY A 20 -50.90 2.18 -0.23
CA GLY A 20 -49.99 1.43 0.58
C GLY A 20 -49.43 0.17 -0.07
N GLY A 21 -48.16 -0.02 0.02
CA GLY A 21 -47.43 -1.22 -0.37
C GLY A 21 -46.20 -1.35 0.50
N ALA A 22 -45.92 -2.56 0.99
CA ALA A 22 -44.84 -2.92 1.89
C ALA A 22 -43.51 -2.31 1.48
N LEU A 23 -42.82 -1.68 2.44
CA LEU A 23 -41.45 -1.13 2.31
C LEU A 23 -40.48 -2.25 2.02
N ALA A 24 -40.07 -2.41 0.75
CA ALA A 24 -38.87 -3.09 0.40
C ALA A 24 -37.65 -2.26 0.91
N PRO A 25 -36.57 -2.88 1.40
CA PRO A 25 -35.41 -2.14 1.83
C PRO A 25 -34.84 -1.34 0.62
N ARG A 26 -34.75 -0.03 0.78
CA ARG A 26 -34.10 0.85 -0.19
C ARG A 26 -32.65 0.39 -0.32
N PRO A 27 -32.11 0.20 -1.55
CA PRO A 27 -30.65 0.07 -1.70
C PRO A 27 -30.02 1.33 -1.14
N ALA A 28 -28.97 1.14 -0.31
CA ALA A 28 -28.18 2.22 0.24
C ALA A 28 -27.77 3.16 -0.89
N SER A 29 -28.06 4.45 -0.73
CA SER A 29 -27.67 5.48 -1.69
C SER A 29 -26.17 5.39 -1.92
N ALA A 30 -25.77 4.95 -3.13
CA ALA A 30 -24.39 5.08 -3.57
C ALA A 30 -23.96 6.52 -3.35
N SER A 31 -22.89 6.72 -2.60
CA SER A 31 -22.33 8.03 -2.31
C SER A 31 -22.18 8.79 -3.64
N LEU A 32 -22.73 10.00 -3.72
CA LEU A 32 -22.61 10.88 -4.88
C LEU A 32 -21.15 11.20 -5.25
N VAL A 33 -20.21 10.95 -4.33
CA VAL A 33 -18.76 11.09 -4.55
C VAL A 33 -18.22 10.07 -5.56
N SER A 34 -18.77 8.86 -5.62
CA SER A 34 -18.36 7.84 -6.62
C SER A 34 -18.75 8.19 -8.05
N ALA A 35 -19.77 9.02 -8.26
CA ALA A 35 -20.26 9.39 -9.59
C ALA A 35 -19.41 10.48 -10.29
N PHE A 36 -18.49 11.13 -9.57
CA PHE A 36 -17.63 12.20 -10.12
C PHE A 36 -16.18 11.76 -10.38
N LEU A 37 -15.81 10.52 -10.10
CA LEU A 37 -14.48 10.03 -10.44
C LEU A 37 -14.45 9.77 -11.95
N SER A 38 -13.54 10.46 -12.65
CA SER A 38 -13.19 10.13 -14.04
C SER A 38 -12.88 8.63 -14.12
N PRO A 39 -13.40 7.88 -15.09
CA PRO A 39 -13.11 6.45 -15.24
C PRO A 39 -11.61 6.16 -15.42
N ASN A 40 -10.80 7.19 -15.64
CA ASN A 40 -9.36 7.10 -15.79
C ASN A 40 -8.56 7.51 -14.53
N ARG A 41 -9.21 7.83 -13.42
CA ARG A 41 -8.49 8.21 -12.20
C ARG A 41 -7.77 7.02 -11.58
N ILE A 42 -6.48 7.23 -11.20
CA ILE A 42 -5.73 6.26 -10.40
C ILE A 42 -6.20 6.36 -8.94
N PRO A 43 -6.55 5.25 -8.28
CA PRO A 43 -6.93 5.26 -6.89
C PRO A 43 -5.82 5.79 -5.98
N TYR A 44 -6.18 6.67 -5.06
CA TYR A 44 -5.34 7.01 -3.92
C TYR A 44 -5.69 6.09 -2.73
N GLY A 45 -4.67 5.59 -2.05
CA GLY A 45 -4.82 4.76 -0.86
C GLY A 45 -4.02 5.29 0.34
N ALA A 46 -4.36 4.80 1.52
CA ALA A 46 -3.57 5.07 2.72
C ALA A 46 -3.45 3.83 3.60
N CYS A 47 -2.31 3.73 4.28
CA CYS A 47 -2.14 2.81 5.38
C CYS A 47 -2.98 3.26 6.58
N VAL A 48 -3.64 2.31 7.25
CA VAL A 48 -4.66 2.58 8.28
C VAL A 48 -4.33 1.90 9.59
N ARG A 49 -4.28 2.69 10.66
CA ARG A 49 -4.15 2.21 12.04
C ARG A 49 -5.49 1.86 12.64
N PRO A 50 -5.63 0.71 13.30
CA PRO A 50 -6.91 0.27 13.90
C PRO A 50 -7.43 1.20 14.99
N ILE A 51 -6.57 1.69 15.88
CA ILE A 51 -6.98 2.50 17.04
C ILE A 51 -7.60 3.83 16.63
N PRO A 52 -6.96 4.72 15.82
CA PRO A 52 -7.61 5.95 15.37
C PRO A 52 -8.82 5.68 14.48
N LEU A 53 -8.82 4.61 13.69
CA LEU A 53 -10.00 4.23 12.89
C LEU A 53 -11.23 3.99 13.77
N GLN A 54 -11.05 3.36 14.94
CA GLN A 54 -12.16 3.07 15.86
C GLN A 54 -12.61 4.31 16.66
N ASN A 55 -11.65 5.16 17.08
CA ASN A 55 -11.89 6.14 18.13
C ASN A 55 -11.94 7.60 17.65
N GLU A 56 -11.52 7.91 16.40
CA GLU A 56 -11.37 9.27 15.92
C GLU A 56 -12.21 9.55 14.67
N LEU A 57 -13.17 10.46 14.81
CA LEU A 57 -14.09 10.81 13.72
C LEU A 57 -13.34 11.48 12.55
N ASP A 58 -12.43 12.41 12.85
CA ASP A 58 -11.70 13.17 11.83
C ASP A 58 -10.79 12.25 11.02
N TYR A 59 -10.20 11.23 11.64
CA TYR A 59 -9.43 10.21 10.94
C TYR A 59 -10.30 9.43 9.95
N ARG A 60 -11.48 8.97 10.38
CA ARG A 60 -12.43 8.30 9.49
C ARG A 60 -12.89 9.20 8.35
N ASN A 61 -13.24 10.46 8.67
CA ASN A 61 -13.69 11.43 7.67
C ASN A 61 -12.61 11.70 6.61
N ALA A 62 -11.33 11.81 7.02
CA ALA A 62 -10.22 11.99 6.09
C ALA A 62 -10.09 10.78 5.15
N LEU A 63 -10.11 9.54 5.69
CA LEU A 63 -10.08 8.33 4.87
C LEU A 63 -11.26 8.26 3.90
N GLN A 64 -12.48 8.51 4.37
CA GLN A 64 -13.70 8.49 3.55
C GLN A 64 -13.69 9.54 2.43
N THR A 65 -13.09 10.70 2.70
CA THR A 65 -13.05 11.80 1.74
C THR A 65 -12.03 11.59 0.64
N TYR A 66 -10.87 11.04 0.98
CA TYR A 66 -9.72 11.07 0.08
C TYR A 66 -9.32 9.69 -0.46
N CYS A 67 -9.61 8.59 0.24
CA CYS A 67 -9.13 7.27 -0.14
C CYS A 67 -10.15 6.46 -0.95
N GLN A 68 -9.65 5.68 -1.91
CA GLN A 68 -10.37 4.63 -2.62
C GLN A 68 -9.83 3.24 -2.26
N GLN A 69 -8.68 3.20 -1.57
CA GLN A 69 -8.02 1.99 -1.10
C GLN A 69 -7.49 2.17 0.31
N VAL A 70 -7.49 1.10 1.09
CA VAL A 70 -6.86 1.06 2.42
C VAL A 70 -5.93 -0.13 2.55
N THR A 71 -4.85 0.04 3.32
CA THR A 71 -3.90 -1.01 3.67
C THR A 71 -3.79 -1.09 5.20
N PRO A 72 -3.91 -2.24 5.85
CA PRO A 72 -3.74 -2.35 7.30
C PRO A 72 -2.27 -2.15 7.70
N GLU A 73 -1.97 -1.25 8.65
CA GLU A 73 -0.59 -1.03 9.11
C GLU A 73 -0.03 -2.24 9.86
N GLY A 74 -0.83 -2.92 10.65
CA GLY A 74 -0.35 -4.04 11.45
C GLY A 74 -1.30 -5.24 11.51
N ALA A 75 -2.59 -5.06 11.18
CA ALA A 75 -3.61 -6.07 11.48
C ALA A 75 -3.42 -7.43 10.76
N LEU A 76 -2.60 -7.50 9.72
CA LEU A 76 -2.31 -8.73 8.98
C LEU A 76 -0.85 -9.21 9.11
N VAL A 77 0.02 -8.53 9.89
CA VAL A 77 1.37 -9.05 10.15
C VAL A 77 1.33 -10.22 11.14
N TRP A 78 2.30 -11.10 11.05
CA TRP A 78 2.31 -12.37 11.82
C TRP A 78 2.16 -12.19 13.31
N SER A 79 2.86 -11.22 13.94
CA SER A 79 2.79 -10.98 15.38
C SER A 79 1.40 -10.63 15.87
N GLU A 80 0.60 -9.96 15.04
CA GLU A 80 -0.75 -9.53 15.39
C GLU A 80 -1.78 -10.61 15.05
N ILE A 81 -1.73 -11.14 13.82
CA ILE A 81 -2.75 -12.06 13.33
C ILE A 81 -2.54 -13.49 13.85
N ARG A 82 -1.28 -13.90 14.09
CA ARG A 82 -0.95 -15.25 14.57
C ARG A 82 0.04 -15.22 15.74
N PRO A 83 -0.35 -14.69 16.91
CA PRO A 83 0.55 -14.51 18.06
C PRO A 83 1.08 -15.82 18.64
N THR A 84 0.39 -16.93 18.44
CA THR A 84 0.84 -18.29 18.80
C THR A 84 0.63 -19.25 17.61
N PRO A 85 1.26 -20.43 17.60
CA PRO A 85 1.10 -21.40 16.50
C PRO A 85 -0.36 -21.76 16.20
N ALA A 86 -1.20 -21.85 17.20
CA ALA A 86 -2.59 -22.30 17.07
C ALA A 86 -3.62 -21.16 16.96
N GLN A 87 -3.27 -19.95 17.42
CA GLN A 87 -4.22 -18.85 17.54
C GLN A 87 -4.13 -17.92 16.33
N PHE A 88 -5.29 -17.62 15.73
CA PHE A 88 -5.46 -16.57 14.73
C PHE A 88 -6.45 -15.52 15.26
N ARG A 89 -6.11 -14.23 15.05
CA ARG A 89 -6.89 -13.06 15.44
C ARG A 89 -7.22 -12.24 14.20
N PHE A 90 -8.49 -12.20 13.83
CA PHE A 90 -8.92 -11.51 12.60
C PHE A 90 -9.68 -10.20 12.86
N ASP A 91 -10.03 -9.91 14.12
CA ASP A 91 -10.97 -8.84 14.47
C ASP A 91 -10.55 -7.46 13.92
N ALA A 92 -9.27 -7.12 14.03
CA ALA A 92 -8.76 -5.83 13.53
C ALA A 92 -8.81 -5.75 12.00
N ALA A 93 -8.43 -6.82 11.31
CA ALA A 93 -8.46 -6.87 9.84
C ALA A 93 -9.91 -6.95 9.32
N ASP A 94 -10.80 -7.70 9.99
CA ASP A 94 -12.22 -7.76 9.67
C ASP A 94 -12.90 -6.39 9.83
N SER A 95 -12.55 -5.66 10.89
CA SER A 95 -13.07 -4.30 11.14
C SER A 95 -12.66 -3.32 10.05
N LEU A 96 -11.38 -3.38 9.61
CA LEU A 96 -10.90 -2.54 8.51
C LEU A 96 -11.57 -2.92 7.17
N LEU A 97 -11.71 -4.22 6.90
CA LEU A 97 -12.42 -4.68 5.69
C LEU A 97 -13.87 -4.21 5.68
N ALA A 98 -14.57 -4.31 6.81
CA ALA A 98 -15.95 -3.83 6.92
C ALA A 98 -16.03 -2.31 6.69
N PHE A 99 -15.09 -1.53 7.24
CA PHE A 99 -14.99 -0.10 6.97
C PHE A 99 -14.76 0.18 5.48
N ALA A 100 -13.82 -0.52 4.84
CA ALA A 100 -13.53 -0.37 3.42
C ALA A 100 -14.78 -0.65 2.57
N GLN A 101 -15.44 -1.78 2.80
CA GLN A 101 -16.65 -2.17 2.08
C GLN A 101 -17.80 -1.18 2.27
N ALA A 102 -18.02 -0.70 3.50
CA ALA A 102 -19.07 0.29 3.80
C ALA A 102 -18.84 1.64 3.09
N ASN A 103 -17.60 1.92 2.67
CA ASN A 103 -17.22 3.18 2.01
C ASN A 103 -16.80 2.99 0.54
N ASN A 104 -17.11 1.84 -0.09
CA ASN A 104 -16.76 1.51 -1.47
C ASN A 104 -15.24 1.61 -1.75
N MET A 105 -14.41 1.29 -0.77
CA MET A 105 -12.97 1.21 -0.90
C MET A 105 -12.53 -0.25 -1.10
N THR A 106 -11.43 -0.45 -1.81
CA THR A 106 -10.72 -1.73 -1.82
C THR A 106 -9.80 -1.84 -0.61
N MET A 107 -9.48 -3.07 -0.20
CA MET A 107 -8.47 -3.35 0.82
C MET A 107 -7.34 -4.16 0.20
N VAL A 108 -6.10 -3.78 0.51
CA VAL A 108 -4.89 -4.55 0.18
C VAL A 108 -4.46 -5.34 1.39
N GLY A 109 -4.15 -6.61 1.21
CA GLY A 109 -3.59 -7.45 2.27
C GLY A 109 -2.08 -7.21 2.42
N HIS A 110 -1.64 -6.71 3.55
CA HIS A 110 -0.24 -6.46 3.87
C HIS A 110 0.10 -7.08 5.23
N THR A 111 0.99 -8.01 5.30
CA THR A 111 1.74 -8.75 4.28
C THR A 111 1.77 -10.24 4.67
N LEU A 112 1.87 -11.15 3.70
CA LEU A 112 1.84 -12.59 4.01
C LEU A 112 3.18 -13.12 4.51
N VAL A 113 4.29 -12.69 3.90
CA VAL A 113 5.66 -13.12 4.26
C VAL A 113 6.58 -11.91 4.34
N TRP A 114 7.14 -11.69 5.52
CA TRP A 114 8.09 -10.63 5.82
C TRP A 114 9.11 -11.13 6.85
N TYR A 115 10.31 -10.55 6.86
CA TYR A 115 11.32 -10.87 7.87
C TYR A 115 11.02 -10.21 9.22
N GLY A 116 10.29 -9.08 9.18
CA GLY A 116 9.88 -8.30 10.34
C GLY A 116 8.54 -8.77 10.93
N ALA A 117 8.20 -8.22 12.08
CA ALA A 117 6.93 -8.45 12.80
C ALA A 117 6.52 -9.93 12.95
N LEU A 118 7.51 -10.81 13.13
CA LEU A 118 7.28 -12.22 13.43
C LEU A 118 7.15 -12.41 14.96
N PRO A 119 6.20 -13.24 15.45
CA PRO A 119 6.15 -13.64 16.84
C PRO A 119 7.35 -14.55 17.19
N ASP A 120 7.71 -14.63 18.46
CA ASP A 120 8.91 -15.37 18.89
C ASP A 120 8.88 -16.84 18.53
N TRP A 121 7.70 -17.48 18.57
CA TRP A 121 7.57 -18.87 18.15
C TRP A 121 7.92 -19.08 16.67
N ALA A 122 7.61 -18.09 15.79
CA ALA A 122 7.94 -18.20 14.36
C ALA A 122 9.43 -17.95 14.11
N LYS A 123 10.04 -17.00 14.83
CA LYS A 123 11.50 -16.77 14.79
C LYS A 123 12.31 -17.98 15.23
N ALA A 124 11.75 -18.79 16.15
CA ALA A 124 12.37 -19.98 16.71
C ALA A 124 12.19 -21.24 15.85
N ILE A 125 11.56 -21.16 14.67
CA ILE A 125 11.41 -22.30 13.79
C ILE A 125 12.78 -22.71 13.23
N GLU A 126 13.12 -23.98 13.38
CA GLU A 126 14.31 -24.62 12.83
C GLU A 126 13.89 -25.78 11.93
N GLY A 127 14.42 -25.78 10.71
CA GLY A 127 14.17 -26.84 9.72
C GLY A 127 13.09 -26.52 8.69
N ALA A 128 13.35 -26.99 7.47
CA ALA A 128 12.54 -26.67 6.30
C ALA A 128 11.09 -27.14 6.42
N ALA A 129 10.85 -28.34 6.96
CA ALA A 129 9.49 -28.90 7.07
C ALA A 129 8.58 -28.09 7.99
N ASP A 130 9.11 -27.58 9.10
CA ASP A 130 8.34 -26.76 10.04
C ASP A 130 8.09 -25.35 9.49
N ALA A 131 9.07 -24.76 8.82
CA ALA A 131 8.92 -23.46 8.14
C ALA A 131 7.89 -23.55 7.01
N GLU A 132 7.95 -24.59 6.17
CA GLU A 132 6.97 -24.84 5.11
C GLU A 132 5.56 -25.03 5.65
N ARG A 133 5.40 -25.84 6.70
CA ARG A 133 4.10 -26.05 7.34
C ARG A 133 3.54 -24.74 7.93
N ALA A 134 4.37 -23.97 8.64
CA ALA A 134 3.96 -22.71 9.25
C ALA A 134 3.51 -21.68 8.18
N MET A 135 4.26 -21.55 7.07
CA MET A 135 3.92 -20.66 5.96
C MET A 135 2.63 -21.12 5.26
N THR A 136 2.53 -22.41 4.96
CA THR A 136 1.36 -22.98 4.29
C THR A 136 0.09 -22.73 5.09
N GLU A 137 0.10 -23.09 6.37
CA GLU A 137 -1.06 -22.90 7.24
C GLU A 137 -1.44 -21.41 7.40
N HIS A 138 -0.44 -20.54 7.51
CA HIS A 138 -0.68 -19.10 7.62
C HIS A 138 -1.36 -18.56 6.36
N ILE A 139 -0.78 -18.81 5.20
CA ILE A 139 -1.31 -18.29 3.92
C ILE A 139 -2.69 -18.89 3.64
N GLU A 140 -2.89 -20.19 3.83
CA GLU A 140 -4.19 -20.84 3.61
C GLU A 140 -5.28 -20.24 4.49
N ARG A 141 -5.00 -19.97 5.76
CA ARG A 141 -5.99 -19.39 6.68
C ARG A 141 -6.24 -17.91 6.41
N VAL A 142 -5.18 -17.13 6.18
CA VAL A 142 -5.31 -15.68 6.00
C VAL A 142 -5.91 -15.35 4.65
N VAL A 143 -5.34 -15.85 3.55
CA VAL A 143 -5.87 -15.60 2.21
C VAL A 143 -7.25 -16.25 2.05
N GLY A 144 -7.44 -17.46 2.58
CA GLY A 144 -8.72 -18.18 2.51
C GLY A 144 -9.88 -17.43 3.18
N ARG A 145 -9.63 -16.78 4.34
CA ARG A 145 -10.64 -15.94 5.01
C ARG A 145 -11.12 -14.76 4.15
N TYR A 146 -10.18 -14.16 3.42
CA TYR A 146 -10.42 -12.95 2.64
C TYR A 146 -10.58 -13.20 1.14
N ARG A 147 -10.66 -14.47 0.73
CA ARG A 147 -10.82 -14.85 -0.68
C ARG A 147 -11.98 -14.11 -1.34
N GLY A 148 -11.70 -13.45 -2.47
CA GLY A 148 -12.66 -12.66 -3.22
C GLY A 148 -13.11 -11.36 -2.53
N LYS A 149 -12.51 -10.99 -1.38
CA LYS A 149 -12.81 -9.76 -0.64
C LYS A 149 -11.63 -8.79 -0.62
N ILE A 150 -10.41 -9.29 -0.70
CA ILE A 150 -9.17 -8.54 -0.85
C ILE A 150 -8.71 -8.69 -2.29
N ASP A 151 -8.53 -7.57 -2.99
CA ASP A 151 -8.21 -7.52 -4.42
C ASP A 151 -6.73 -7.82 -4.69
N ALA A 152 -5.85 -7.38 -3.80
CA ALA A 152 -4.40 -7.50 -3.96
C ALA A 152 -3.71 -7.85 -2.65
N TRP A 153 -2.64 -8.64 -2.74
CA TRP A 153 -1.79 -9.02 -1.62
C TRP A 153 -0.34 -8.61 -1.84
N HIS A 154 0.26 -8.00 -0.85
CA HIS A 154 1.71 -7.94 -0.71
C HIS A 154 2.17 -9.29 -0.17
N VAL A 155 2.59 -10.17 -1.07
CA VAL A 155 2.87 -11.59 -0.74
C VAL A 155 4.20 -11.72 -0.03
N VAL A 156 5.26 -11.15 -0.62
CA VAL A 156 6.59 -11.09 -0.01
C VAL A 156 7.02 -9.63 0.08
N ASN A 157 7.31 -9.21 1.29
CA ASN A 157 7.75 -7.85 1.59
C ASN A 157 9.25 -7.82 1.91
N GLU A 158 9.98 -6.91 1.27
CA GLU A 158 11.38 -6.57 1.53
C GLU A 158 12.37 -7.76 1.51
N PRO A 159 12.36 -8.58 0.45
CA PRO A 159 13.24 -9.73 0.37
C PRO A 159 14.70 -9.39 0.05
N ILE A 160 15.02 -8.13 -0.30
CA ILE A 160 16.34 -7.74 -0.77
C ILE A 160 17.19 -7.14 0.35
N ASP A 161 18.42 -7.62 0.42
CA ASP A 161 19.55 -7.00 1.12
C ASP A 161 20.77 -7.08 0.19
N GLU A 162 21.04 -6.00 -0.52
CA GLU A 162 22.08 -5.92 -1.54
C GLU A 162 23.50 -6.06 -0.97
N ALA A 163 23.65 -5.94 0.34
CA ALA A 163 24.92 -6.12 1.05
C ALA A 163 25.18 -7.58 1.49
N ASN A 164 24.13 -8.42 1.50
CA ASN A 164 24.28 -9.81 1.93
C ASN A 164 25.12 -10.63 0.92
N GLY A 165 26.21 -11.21 1.40
CA GLY A 165 27.12 -12.06 0.62
C GLY A 165 26.81 -13.55 0.66
N ASP A 166 26.12 -14.05 1.70
CA ASP A 166 25.88 -15.49 1.91
C ASP A 166 24.89 -16.06 0.88
N VAL A 167 23.78 -15.32 0.68
CA VAL A 167 22.86 -15.56 -0.44
C VAL A 167 22.75 -14.24 -1.21
N PRO A 168 23.47 -14.11 -2.33
CA PRO A 168 23.68 -12.81 -2.96
C PRO A 168 22.40 -12.03 -3.19
N GLY A 169 22.28 -10.91 -2.46
CA GLY A 169 21.21 -9.96 -2.59
C GLY A 169 19.92 -10.28 -1.84
N LEU A 170 19.80 -11.43 -1.16
CA LEU A 170 18.60 -11.73 -0.38
C LEU A 170 18.80 -11.40 1.11
N ARG A 171 17.74 -10.88 1.72
CA ARG A 171 17.74 -10.49 3.14
C ARG A 171 17.78 -11.70 4.05
N PRO A 172 18.73 -11.74 5.01
CA PRO A 172 18.74 -12.74 6.06
C PRO A 172 17.41 -12.75 6.83
N SER A 173 16.78 -13.90 6.89
CA SER A 173 15.51 -14.11 7.58
C SER A 173 15.36 -15.58 7.95
N MET A 174 14.45 -15.89 8.89
CA MET A 174 14.13 -17.28 9.19
C MET A 174 13.59 -18.03 7.96
N TRP A 175 12.92 -17.32 7.05
CA TRP A 175 12.43 -17.89 5.80
C TRP A 175 13.58 -18.31 4.88
N LEU A 176 14.54 -17.40 4.67
CA LEU A 176 15.73 -17.69 3.85
C LEU A 176 16.60 -18.79 4.48
N ALA A 177 16.79 -18.75 5.81
CA ALA A 177 17.62 -19.71 6.53
C ALA A 177 17.06 -21.14 6.44
N ASN A 178 15.74 -21.31 6.53
CA ASN A 178 15.11 -22.63 6.55
C ASN A 178 14.72 -23.14 5.16
N LEU A 179 14.36 -22.26 4.21
CA LEU A 179 13.77 -22.64 2.92
C LEU A 179 14.62 -22.26 1.71
N GLY A 180 15.70 -21.46 1.92
CA GLY A 180 16.44 -20.86 0.80
C GLY A 180 15.55 -19.90 -0.01
N GLU A 181 16.01 -19.46 -1.19
CA GLU A 181 15.27 -18.54 -2.08
C GLU A 181 13.86 -19.08 -2.42
N LYS A 182 13.65 -20.38 -2.38
CA LYS A 182 12.37 -21.02 -2.71
C LYS A 182 11.20 -20.57 -1.83
N TYR A 183 11.46 -19.96 -0.67
CA TYR A 183 10.38 -19.45 0.16
C TYR A 183 9.52 -18.41 -0.59
N ILE A 184 10.13 -17.63 -1.50
CA ILE A 184 9.42 -16.64 -2.31
C ILE A 184 8.45 -17.35 -3.28
N ASP A 185 8.97 -18.31 -4.06
CA ASP A 185 8.15 -19.11 -4.99
C ASP A 185 6.98 -19.76 -4.27
N MET A 186 7.26 -20.36 -3.11
CA MET A 186 6.26 -21.05 -2.30
C MET A 186 5.16 -20.11 -1.83
N ALA A 187 5.51 -18.93 -1.30
CA ALA A 187 4.54 -17.96 -0.84
C ALA A 187 3.57 -17.51 -1.94
N PHE A 188 4.10 -17.18 -3.15
CA PHE A 188 3.29 -16.78 -4.28
C PHE A 188 2.39 -17.92 -4.79
N ARG A 189 2.92 -19.14 -4.93
CA ARG A 189 2.15 -20.31 -5.38
C ARG A 189 1.05 -20.69 -4.39
N LEU A 190 1.33 -20.58 -3.08
CA LEU A 190 0.34 -20.82 -2.04
C LEU A 190 -0.79 -19.78 -2.10
N ALA A 191 -0.45 -18.49 -2.16
CA ALA A 191 -1.44 -17.42 -2.24
C ALA A 191 -2.32 -17.57 -3.49
N HIS A 192 -1.71 -17.83 -4.66
CA HIS A 192 -2.44 -18.04 -5.91
C HIS A 192 -3.33 -19.29 -5.87
N ARG A 193 -2.88 -20.39 -5.26
CA ARG A 193 -3.70 -21.61 -5.11
C ARG A 193 -4.96 -21.34 -4.29
N VAL A 194 -4.84 -20.52 -3.24
CA VAL A 194 -5.96 -20.21 -2.35
C VAL A 194 -6.92 -19.20 -2.98
N ASP A 195 -6.40 -18.13 -3.59
CA ASP A 195 -7.20 -17.15 -4.31
C ASP A 195 -6.58 -16.82 -5.68
N PRO A 196 -6.95 -17.58 -6.73
CA PRO A 196 -6.41 -17.37 -8.07
C PRO A 196 -6.78 -16.03 -8.72
N ALA A 197 -7.79 -15.33 -8.19
CA ALA A 197 -8.24 -14.05 -8.71
C ALA A 197 -7.49 -12.85 -8.09
N ALA A 198 -6.83 -13.05 -6.94
CA ALA A 198 -6.12 -11.99 -6.26
C ALA A 198 -4.84 -11.60 -7.00
N LYS A 199 -4.56 -10.30 -7.04
CA LYS A 199 -3.33 -9.73 -7.59
C LYS A 199 -2.20 -9.87 -6.58
N LEU A 200 -1.10 -10.49 -6.97
CA LEU A 200 0.00 -10.87 -6.08
C LEU A 200 1.24 -9.99 -6.33
N PHE A 201 1.65 -9.21 -5.33
CA PHE A 201 2.76 -8.25 -5.43
C PHE A 201 3.94 -8.66 -4.55
N LEU A 202 5.15 -8.42 -5.07
CA LEU A 202 6.37 -8.31 -4.29
C LEU A 202 6.60 -6.83 -4.00
N THR A 203 6.90 -6.46 -2.76
CA THR A 203 7.08 -5.05 -2.36
C THR A 203 8.48 -4.80 -1.81
N GLU A 204 9.06 -3.62 -2.15
CA GLU A 204 10.42 -3.28 -1.74
C GLU A 204 10.59 -1.77 -1.56
N TYR A 205 11.48 -1.37 -0.66
CA TYR A 205 11.86 0.01 -0.35
C TYR A 205 13.28 0.37 -0.83
N ASP A 206 13.66 1.63 -0.69
CA ASP A 206 14.98 2.15 -1.10
C ASP A 206 15.33 1.78 -2.55
N LEU A 207 14.40 2.00 -3.48
CA LEU A 207 14.59 1.77 -4.92
C LEU A 207 14.77 3.08 -5.70
N GLU A 208 14.60 4.23 -5.06
CA GLU A 208 14.39 5.52 -5.73
C GLU A 208 15.60 6.45 -5.70
N SER A 209 16.53 6.29 -4.75
CA SER A 209 17.59 7.27 -4.53
C SER A 209 18.74 7.14 -5.52
N LEU A 210 19.34 8.29 -5.88
CA LEU A 210 20.59 8.35 -6.64
C LEU A 210 21.79 7.90 -5.78
N ASP A 211 21.74 8.25 -4.50
CA ASP A 211 22.76 7.94 -3.50
C ASP A 211 22.44 6.64 -2.74
N GLY A 212 23.48 6.04 -2.16
CA GLY A 212 23.32 4.86 -1.32
C GLY A 212 23.16 3.56 -2.08
N ALA A 213 22.33 2.67 -1.56
CA ALA A 213 22.21 1.29 -2.04
C ALA A 213 21.21 1.11 -3.19
N SER A 214 20.36 2.11 -3.49
CA SER A 214 19.22 1.95 -4.40
C SER A 214 19.57 1.43 -5.79
N PRO A 215 20.62 1.90 -6.49
CA PRO A 215 20.98 1.36 -7.81
C PRO A 215 21.34 -0.14 -7.75
N LYS A 216 22.13 -0.54 -6.74
CA LYS A 216 22.49 -1.95 -6.55
C LYS A 216 21.28 -2.79 -6.14
N LYS A 217 20.40 -2.24 -5.31
CA LYS A 217 19.19 -2.91 -4.85
C LYS A 217 18.21 -3.15 -6.02
N ARG A 218 18.01 -2.16 -6.90
CA ARG A 218 17.24 -2.34 -8.15
C ARG A 218 17.81 -3.47 -9.00
N GLU A 219 19.13 -3.53 -9.17
CA GLU A 219 19.78 -4.58 -9.95
C GLU A 219 19.57 -5.99 -9.35
N VAL A 220 19.66 -6.12 -8.03
CA VAL A 220 19.38 -7.38 -7.33
C VAL A 220 17.91 -7.79 -7.51
N LEU A 221 17.01 -6.82 -7.37
CA LEU A 221 15.57 -7.07 -7.52
C LEU A 221 15.21 -7.47 -8.96
N ARG A 222 15.79 -6.82 -9.97
CA ARG A 222 15.64 -7.23 -11.38
C ARG A 222 15.99 -8.70 -11.58
N ARG A 223 17.18 -9.10 -11.13
CA ARG A 223 17.62 -10.50 -11.25
C ARG A 223 16.70 -11.46 -10.52
N LEU A 224 16.18 -11.10 -9.35
CA LEU A 224 15.19 -11.92 -8.64
C LEU A 224 13.90 -12.04 -9.47
N ILE A 225 13.36 -10.94 -9.99
CA ILE A 225 12.14 -10.93 -10.78
C ILE A 225 12.28 -11.84 -12.01
N HIS A 226 13.37 -11.73 -12.77
CA HIS A 226 13.61 -12.61 -13.93
C HIS A 226 13.62 -14.08 -13.50
N ARG A 227 14.32 -14.44 -12.42
CA ARG A 227 14.31 -15.83 -11.93
C ARG A 227 12.93 -16.31 -11.50
N LEU A 228 12.10 -15.44 -10.90
CA LEU A 228 10.73 -15.78 -10.52
C LEU A 228 9.86 -16.04 -11.77
N LEU A 229 9.97 -15.18 -12.77
CA LEU A 229 9.25 -15.33 -14.04
C LEU A 229 9.69 -16.59 -14.80
N ASP A 230 11.00 -16.86 -14.90
CA ASP A 230 11.56 -18.05 -15.55
C ASP A 230 11.04 -19.35 -14.89
N ARG A 231 10.79 -19.33 -13.59
CA ARG A 231 10.20 -20.45 -12.84
C ARG A 231 8.66 -20.48 -12.90
N GLY A 232 8.03 -19.57 -13.62
CA GLY A 232 6.57 -19.48 -13.74
C GLY A 232 5.89 -19.20 -12.40
N VAL A 233 6.50 -18.36 -11.55
CA VAL A 233 5.88 -17.88 -10.31
C VAL A 233 4.76 -16.91 -10.67
N PRO A 234 3.56 -17.02 -10.06
CA PRO A 234 2.43 -16.16 -10.37
C PRO A 234 2.60 -14.74 -9.76
N LEU A 235 3.63 -14.05 -10.21
CA LEU A 235 3.92 -12.66 -9.85
C LEU A 235 3.06 -11.74 -10.73
N TYR A 236 2.12 -11.01 -10.12
CA TYR A 236 1.28 -10.05 -10.83
C TYR A 236 1.98 -8.71 -11.03
N GLY A 237 2.76 -8.26 -10.04
CA GLY A 237 3.42 -6.98 -10.13
C GLY A 237 4.39 -6.70 -8.97
N VAL A 238 4.95 -5.49 -9.01
CA VAL A 238 5.90 -4.99 -8.02
C VAL A 238 5.35 -3.74 -7.35
N GLY A 239 5.44 -3.70 -6.02
CA GLY A 239 5.14 -2.52 -5.23
C GLY A 239 6.40 -1.75 -4.89
N LEU A 240 6.45 -0.50 -5.31
CA LEU A 240 7.47 0.47 -4.89
C LEU A 240 6.97 1.09 -3.59
N GLN A 241 7.64 0.83 -2.47
CA GLN A 241 7.18 1.38 -1.20
C GLN A 241 7.23 2.91 -1.19
N GLY A 242 8.35 3.50 -1.62
CA GLY A 242 8.49 4.95 -1.69
C GLY A 242 8.66 5.61 -0.32
N HIS A 243 9.37 4.95 0.62
CA HIS A 243 9.85 5.57 1.86
C HIS A 243 11.03 6.49 1.58
N ILE A 244 10.74 7.62 0.97
CA ILE A 244 11.71 8.54 0.39
C ILE A 244 12.49 9.26 1.50
N ARG A 245 13.82 9.25 1.44
CA ARG A 245 14.65 10.06 2.32
C ARG A 245 14.79 11.47 1.74
N GLY A 246 14.17 12.46 2.37
CA GLY A 246 14.04 13.81 1.84
C GLY A 246 15.36 14.53 1.51
N GLN A 247 16.46 14.17 2.19
CA GLN A 247 17.79 14.73 1.92
C GLN A 247 18.46 14.18 0.65
N TYR A 248 18.04 13.01 0.14
CA TYR A 248 18.62 12.40 -1.05
C TYR A 248 17.91 12.83 -2.33
N GLN A 249 18.65 12.84 -3.42
CA GLN A 249 18.08 13.05 -4.74
C GLN A 249 17.50 11.74 -5.29
N ILE A 250 16.44 11.87 -6.06
CA ILE A 250 15.84 10.74 -6.76
C ILE A 250 16.66 10.45 -8.03
N ASP A 251 16.98 9.18 -8.23
CA ASP A 251 17.56 8.67 -9.48
C ASP A 251 16.43 8.49 -10.52
N ARG A 252 16.06 9.61 -11.14
CA ARG A 252 14.90 9.66 -12.05
C ARG A 252 15.06 8.73 -13.24
N ASP A 253 16.25 8.72 -13.86
CA ASP A 253 16.54 7.89 -15.03
C ASP A 253 16.59 6.41 -14.67
N GLY A 254 17.30 6.05 -13.60
CA GLY A 254 17.38 4.67 -13.16
C GLY A 254 16.04 4.11 -12.63
N LEU A 255 15.18 4.97 -12.05
CA LEU A 255 13.84 4.58 -11.64
C LEU A 255 12.90 4.42 -12.85
N TYR A 256 12.99 5.33 -13.83
CA TYR A 256 12.27 5.22 -15.10
C TYR A 256 12.62 3.89 -15.81
N ASP A 257 13.91 3.60 -15.99
CA ASP A 257 14.37 2.39 -16.68
C ASP A 257 13.90 1.13 -15.95
N PHE A 258 13.95 1.14 -14.61
CA PHE A 258 13.47 0.01 -13.80
C PHE A 258 11.97 -0.23 -13.99
N VAL A 259 11.16 0.82 -13.91
CA VAL A 259 9.70 0.72 -14.04
C VAL A 259 9.30 0.36 -15.49
N ALA A 260 10.00 0.92 -16.49
CA ALA A 260 9.77 0.58 -17.89
C ALA A 260 10.08 -0.91 -18.17
N GLU A 261 11.14 -1.45 -17.56
CA GLU A 261 11.44 -2.88 -17.67
C GLU A 261 10.33 -3.73 -17.03
N LEU A 262 9.87 -3.41 -15.81
CA LEU A 262 8.74 -4.11 -15.18
C LEU A 262 7.52 -4.13 -16.10
N HIS A 263 7.19 -2.99 -16.68
CA HIS A 263 6.08 -2.88 -17.63
C HIS A 263 6.30 -3.72 -18.89
N SER A 264 7.51 -3.74 -19.44
CA SER A 264 7.86 -4.57 -20.61
C SER A 264 7.75 -6.07 -20.36
N LEU A 265 7.95 -6.49 -19.10
CA LEU A 265 7.76 -7.87 -18.63
C LEU A 265 6.28 -8.22 -18.37
N GLY A 266 5.35 -7.29 -18.59
CA GLY A 266 3.93 -7.47 -18.33
C GLY A 266 3.54 -7.38 -16.86
N LEU A 267 4.42 -6.85 -16.00
CA LEU A 267 4.16 -6.70 -14.58
C LEU A 267 3.48 -5.37 -14.27
N ALA A 268 2.48 -5.41 -13.41
CA ALA A 268 1.86 -4.22 -12.85
C ALA A 268 2.79 -3.53 -11.84
N VAL A 269 2.64 -2.20 -11.72
CA VAL A 269 3.38 -1.40 -10.74
C VAL A 269 2.38 -0.70 -9.82
N ARG A 270 2.71 -0.62 -8.54
CA ARG A 270 2.01 0.17 -7.52
C ARG A 270 3.00 1.01 -6.72
N VAL A 271 2.59 2.19 -6.30
CA VAL A 271 3.23 2.92 -5.20
C VAL A 271 2.46 2.55 -3.93
N THR A 272 3.11 1.88 -2.97
CA THR A 272 2.39 1.16 -1.91
C THR A 272 2.43 1.81 -0.54
N GLU A 273 3.46 2.62 -0.23
CA GLU A 273 3.74 3.05 1.15
C GLU A 273 4.37 4.44 1.23
N MET A 274 4.15 5.28 0.20
CA MET A 274 4.88 6.53 0.05
C MET A 274 4.77 7.45 1.27
N ASP A 275 5.93 7.89 1.73
CA ASP A 275 6.13 9.02 2.64
C ASP A 275 7.50 9.65 2.37
N VAL A 276 7.71 10.89 2.87
CA VAL A 276 9.01 11.55 2.71
C VAL A 276 9.60 11.82 4.09
N ILE A 277 10.60 11.04 4.47
CA ILE A 277 11.30 11.12 5.75
C ILE A 277 12.05 12.45 5.81
N ASP A 278 11.57 13.35 6.66
CA ASP A 278 12.02 14.74 6.77
C ASP A 278 13.03 15.00 7.89
N LYS A 279 13.66 13.94 8.40
CA LYS A 279 14.58 13.98 9.55
C LYS A 279 15.70 15.01 9.39
N GLU A 280 16.33 15.05 8.24
CA GLU A 280 17.50 15.90 7.94
C GLU A 280 17.10 17.19 7.17
N LEU A 281 15.81 17.46 6.98
CA LEU A 281 15.34 18.64 6.28
C LEU A 281 15.34 19.89 7.18
N PRO A 282 15.43 21.12 6.60
CA PRO A 282 15.41 22.37 7.36
C PRO A 282 14.20 22.52 8.28
N GLY A 283 14.38 23.23 9.40
CA GLY A 283 13.35 23.41 10.42
C GLY A 283 12.08 24.17 10.01
N PRO A 284 12.14 25.26 9.21
CA PRO A 284 10.95 26.01 8.84
C PRO A 284 9.91 25.16 8.10
N ILE A 285 8.67 25.15 8.59
CA ILE A 285 7.60 24.25 8.11
C ILE A 285 7.36 24.42 6.60
N ALA A 286 7.21 25.65 6.12
CA ALA A 286 6.92 25.91 4.71
C ALA A 286 8.04 25.40 3.77
N VAL A 287 9.30 25.55 4.17
CA VAL A 287 10.45 25.04 3.40
C VAL A 287 10.45 23.53 3.40
N ARG A 288 10.24 22.92 4.55
CA ARG A 288 10.22 21.47 4.73
C ARG A 288 9.09 20.81 3.95
N ASP A 289 7.87 21.33 4.04
CA ASP A 289 6.72 20.82 3.29
C ASP A 289 6.91 20.98 1.77
N ALA A 290 7.56 22.04 1.31
CA ALA A 290 7.91 22.21 -0.10
C ALA A 290 8.94 21.19 -0.57
N VAL A 291 9.97 20.88 0.22
CA VAL A 291 10.95 19.84 -0.11
C VAL A 291 10.29 18.46 -0.13
N VAL A 292 9.42 18.14 0.83
CA VAL A 292 8.64 16.89 0.88
C VAL A 292 7.83 16.74 -0.41
N ALA A 293 7.10 17.76 -0.84
CA ALA A 293 6.33 17.74 -2.08
C ALA A 293 7.23 17.57 -3.32
N THR A 294 8.36 18.27 -3.36
CA THR A 294 9.33 18.17 -4.48
C THR A 294 9.87 16.75 -4.60
N ARG A 295 10.29 16.12 -3.50
CA ARG A 295 10.82 14.74 -3.53
C ARG A 295 9.76 13.72 -3.97
N ALA A 296 8.52 13.89 -3.51
CA ALA A 296 7.42 13.04 -3.98
C ALA A 296 7.14 13.22 -5.49
N ASN A 297 7.20 14.46 -5.99
CA ASN A 297 7.08 14.73 -7.43
C ASN A 297 8.24 14.09 -8.23
N ASP A 298 9.48 14.26 -7.77
CA ASP A 298 10.67 13.67 -8.40
C ASP A 298 10.59 12.14 -8.48
N PHE A 299 9.94 11.51 -7.50
CA PHE A 299 9.70 10.07 -7.47
C PHE A 299 8.53 9.65 -8.38
N LEU A 300 7.39 10.33 -8.31
CA LEU A 300 6.20 9.94 -9.06
C LEU A 300 6.34 10.21 -10.56
N GLU A 301 7.03 11.26 -10.96
CA GLU A 301 7.17 11.62 -12.37
C GLU A 301 7.79 10.51 -13.23
N PRO A 302 8.97 9.95 -12.93
CA PRO A 302 9.53 8.85 -13.73
C PRO A 302 8.69 7.58 -13.67
N VAL A 303 8.04 7.28 -12.52
CA VAL A 303 7.13 6.13 -12.42
C VAL A 303 5.97 6.26 -13.40
N PHE A 304 5.31 7.42 -13.42
CA PHE A 304 4.17 7.68 -14.31
C PHE A 304 4.57 7.86 -15.79
N ALA A 305 5.79 8.28 -16.05
CA ALA A 305 6.33 8.38 -17.42
C ALA A 305 6.62 6.99 -18.01
N ALA A 306 7.08 6.05 -17.18
CA ALA A 306 7.44 4.70 -17.60
C ALA A 306 6.23 3.75 -17.67
N ALA A 307 5.33 3.83 -16.71
CA ALA A 307 4.12 3.00 -16.66
C ALA A 307 3.02 3.71 -15.85
N ARG A 308 1.76 3.38 -16.13
CA ARG A 308 0.64 3.84 -15.30
C ARG A 308 0.51 2.95 -14.08
N PRO A 309 0.81 3.41 -12.85
CA PRO A 309 0.64 2.58 -11.65
C PRO A 309 -0.84 2.30 -11.37
N GLU A 310 -1.16 1.14 -10.81
CA GLU A 310 -2.54 0.79 -10.46
C GLU A 310 -3.06 1.54 -9.23
N CYS A 311 -2.18 2.07 -8.39
CA CYS A 311 -2.52 2.83 -7.19
C CYS A 311 -1.33 3.68 -6.75
N VAL A 312 -1.62 4.81 -6.11
CA VAL A 312 -0.67 5.57 -5.29
C VAL A 312 -1.16 5.52 -3.84
N ALA A 313 -0.38 4.92 -2.95
CA ALA A 313 -0.73 4.86 -1.53
C ALA A 313 0.38 5.44 -0.66
N THR A 314 -0.02 6.09 0.44
CA THR A 314 0.89 6.62 1.46
C THR A 314 0.87 5.75 2.72
N TRP A 315 2.00 5.69 3.46
CA TRP A 315 2.07 4.94 4.71
C TRP A 315 1.48 5.72 5.89
N GLY A 316 0.21 6.02 5.75
CA GLY A 316 -0.60 6.86 6.61
C GLY A 316 -1.22 8.02 5.84
N ILE A 317 -2.26 8.64 6.39
CA ILE A 317 -2.91 9.81 5.77
C ILE A 317 -2.45 11.13 6.41
N THR A 318 -2.14 11.13 7.70
CA THR A 318 -1.83 12.32 8.50
C THR A 318 -0.54 12.18 9.29
N ASP A 319 0.22 13.27 9.40
CA ASP A 319 1.44 13.35 10.22
C ASP A 319 1.21 12.96 11.69
N ARG A 320 -0.05 13.07 12.17
CA ARG A 320 -0.42 12.75 13.55
C ARG A 320 -0.11 11.30 13.93
N TYR A 321 -0.20 10.38 12.97
CA TYR A 321 -0.04 8.94 13.17
C TYR A 321 1.07 8.32 12.33
N THR A 322 2.04 9.13 11.87
CA THR A 322 3.17 8.59 11.11
C THR A 322 4.07 7.70 11.97
N TRP A 323 4.64 6.67 11.33
CA TRP A 323 5.66 5.80 11.94
C TRP A 323 7.04 6.43 12.01
N VAL A 324 7.29 7.45 11.19
CA VAL A 324 8.62 8.05 10.96
C VAL A 324 9.38 8.41 12.24
N PRO A 325 8.76 9.00 13.28
CA PRO A 325 9.47 9.34 14.51
C PRO A 325 10.04 8.13 15.28
N THR A 326 9.55 6.93 15.03
CA THR A 326 10.04 5.71 15.70
C THR A 326 11.52 5.44 15.39
N TRP A 327 11.92 5.66 14.13
CA TRP A 327 13.28 5.38 13.65
C TRP A 327 14.01 6.61 13.10
N ASN A 328 13.25 7.64 12.74
CA ASN A 328 13.74 8.83 12.05
C ASN A 328 13.33 10.12 12.79
N LYS A 329 13.39 10.09 14.11
CA LYS A 329 13.09 11.28 14.95
C LYS A 329 14.05 12.41 14.60
N ARG A 330 13.51 13.63 14.49
CA ARG A 330 14.28 14.85 14.27
C ARG A 330 15.09 15.22 15.51
N SER A 331 16.33 15.70 15.31
CA SER A 331 17.22 16.15 16.38
C SER A 331 16.84 17.52 16.93
N ASP A 332 16.10 18.35 16.15
CA ASP A 332 15.65 19.68 16.54
C ASP A 332 14.37 19.68 17.41
N GLY A 333 13.84 18.49 17.73
CA GLY A 333 12.62 18.33 18.54
C GLY A 333 11.31 18.67 17.84
N LEU A 334 11.35 19.14 16.59
CA LEU A 334 10.14 19.39 15.80
C LEU A 334 9.47 18.09 15.37
N PRO A 335 8.14 18.04 15.20
CA PRO A 335 7.45 16.86 14.70
C PRO A 335 7.84 16.59 13.23
N ASN A 336 7.90 15.30 12.87
CA ASN A 336 8.03 14.87 11.48
C ASN A 336 6.76 15.22 10.68
N ARG A 337 6.95 15.53 9.39
CA ARG A 337 5.87 15.95 8.47
C ARG A 337 5.94 15.23 7.12
N PRO A 338 5.91 13.87 7.09
CA PRO A 338 6.16 13.07 5.89
C PRO A 338 4.93 12.84 5.00
N LEU A 339 3.71 13.09 5.50
CA LEU A 339 2.44 12.65 4.91
C LEU A 339 1.65 13.79 4.26
N PRO A 340 0.60 13.50 3.45
CA PRO A 340 -0.12 14.52 2.69
C PRO A 340 -0.96 15.48 3.54
N PHE A 341 -1.35 15.07 4.76
CA PHE A 341 -2.11 15.92 5.68
C PHE A 341 -1.32 16.12 6.98
N ASP A 342 -1.40 17.33 7.53
CA ASP A 342 -0.78 17.62 8.82
C ASP A 342 -1.52 16.95 10.00
N ALA A 343 -1.04 17.19 11.23
CA ALA A 343 -1.63 16.61 12.44
C ALA A 343 -3.07 17.10 12.73
N ASN A 344 -3.54 18.13 12.04
CA ASN A 344 -4.89 18.69 12.13
C ASN A 344 -5.72 18.38 10.87
N TYR A 345 -5.29 17.42 10.06
CA TYR A 345 -5.94 17.02 8.81
C TYR A 345 -6.01 18.13 7.74
N GLN A 346 -5.14 19.16 7.83
CA GLN A 346 -5.03 20.17 6.78
C GLN A 346 -4.15 19.67 5.65
N LYS A 347 -4.56 19.92 4.41
CA LYS A 347 -3.79 19.56 3.21
C LYS A 347 -2.43 20.24 3.22
N LYS A 348 -1.40 19.50 2.84
CA LYS A 348 -0.05 19.97 2.61
C LYS A 348 0.28 19.96 1.12
N PRO A 349 1.34 20.64 0.66
CA PRO A 349 1.75 20.63 -0.75
C PRO A 349 1.96 19.22 -1.34
N LEU A 350 2.29 18.23 -0.51
CA LEU A 350 2.36 16.82 -0.91
C LEU A 350 1.02 16.29 -1.45
N TRP A 351 -0.12 16.73 -0.86
CA TRP A 351 -1.42 16.32 -1.37
C TRP A 351 -1.66 16.82 -2.80
N ASP A 352 -1.27 18.04 -3.12
CA ASP A 352 -1.47 18.60 -4.46
C ASP A 352 -0.69 17.79 -5.51
N VAL A 353 0.52 17.32 -5.17
CA VAL A 353 1.32 16.42 -6.01
C VAL A 353 0.60 15.09 -6.23
N ILE A 354 0.14 14.45 -5.15
CA ILE A 354 -0.59 13.16 -5.23
C ILE A 354 -1.86 13.32 -6.08
N GLU A 355 -2.65 14.36 -5.79
CA GLU A 355 -3.91 14.63 -6.50
C GLU A 355 -3.68 14.86 -7.99
N TYR A 356 -2.62 15.59 -8.37
CA TYR A 356 -2.22 15.78 -9.76
C TYR A 356 -1.97 14.46 -10.48
N TYR A 357 -1.13 13.58 -9.90
CA TYR A 357 -0.81 12.28 -10.52
C TYR A 357 -1.99 11.31 -10.52
N CYS A 358 -2.81 11.29 -9.49
CA CYS A 358 -3.99 10.44 -9.46
C CYS A 358 -5.06 10.85 -10.50
N ASN A 359 -5.08 12.11 -10.91
CA ASN A 359 -6.02 12.62 -11.91
C ASN A 359 -5.48 12.60 -13.36
N LYS A 360 -4.20 12.24 -13.56
CA LYS A 360 -3.53 12.13 -14.85
C LYS A 360 -3.87 10.81 -15.55
#